data_76967a4006b7f912bb2102215d38f7dd
#
_entry.id   76967a4006b7f912bb2102215d38f7dd
#
_cell.length_a   1.000
_cell.length_b   1.000
_cell.length_c   1.000
_cell.angle_alpha   90.00
_cell.angle_beta   90.00
_cell.angle_gamma   90.00
#
_symmetry.space_group_name_H-M   'P 1'
#
loop_
_entity.id
_entity.type
_entity.pdbx_description
1 polymer ?
#
loop_
_entity_poly.entity_id
_entity_poly.type
_entity_poly.pdbx_seq_one_letter_code
_entity_poly.pdbx_strand_id
1 'polypeptide(L)'
;MLRESTILVDGLTFPEGPRWYKDKLYFSDFFTHQVYATDPLGNCTSILKVPNQPSGLGWLPDGTLLVVSMIDQKVLAYKDNALTEYADCSEYANFHCNDMIVNTNGNAYIGNFGFNSRNNESIKSTNLILVRPNEKPVVAADDLYFPNGTIITEDNKTLIIGETYAARLTAFDINDDGSLSNRRVWADLTNIEKDYTPVPDGICLDEENAIWMASPSTNEV
;
A
#
# COMPACT_ATOMS: atom_id res chain seq x y z
N MET A 1 9.88 20.72 -16.63
CA MET A 1 8.89 20.71 -17.72
C MET A 1 7.69 19.95 -17.19
N LEU A 2 6.51 20.57 -17.05
CA LEU A 2 5.29 19.85 -16.67
C LEU A 2 4.99 18.83 -17.78
N ARG A 3 4.86 17.55 -17.43
CA ARG A 3 4.43 16.52 -18.39
C ARG A 3 2.92 16.66 -18.57
N GLU A 4 2.45 16.70 -19.80
CA GLU A 4 1.02 16.60 -20.09
C GLU A 4 0.55 15.19 -19.71
N SER A 5 -0.49 15.12 -18.89
CA SER A 5 -1.14 13.86 -18.51
C SER A 5 -2.44 13.69 -19.29
N THR A 6 -2.79 12.46 -19.59
CA THR A 6 -4.08 12.09 -20.17
C THR A 6 -4.83 11.17 -19.23
N ILE A 7 -6.17 11.31 -19.21
CA ILE A 7 -7.02 10.41 -18.43
C ILE A 7 -7.02 9.03 -19.09
N LEU A 8 -6.56 8.02 -18.37
CA LEU A 8 -6.58 6.63 -18.83
C LEU A 8 -7.91 5.94 -18.51
N VAL A 9 -8.46 6.16 -17.31
CA VAL A 9 -9.75 5.61 -16.84
C VAL A 9 -10.48 6.71 -16.07
N ASP A 10 -11.78 6.87 -16.32
CA ASP A 10 -12.66 7.80 -15.63
C ASP A 10 -13.79 7.08 -14.88
N GLY A 11 -14.67 7.83 -14.21
CA GLY A 11 -15.84 7.29 -13.51
C GLY A 11 -15.53 6.53 -12.23
N LEU A 12 -14.30 6.63 -11.70
CA LEU A 12 -13.89 6.06 -10.43
C LEU A 12 -14.34 6.93 -9.26
N THR A 13 -14.47 6.33 -8.08
CA THR A 13 -14.91 7.04 -6.87
C THR A 13 -13.75 7.41 -5.97
N PHE A 14 -12.87 6.46 -5.66
CA PHE A 14 -11.65 6.67 -4.87
C PHE A 14 -10.63 5.57 -5.18
N PRO A 15 -9.88 5.70 -6.30
CA PRO A 15 -8.89 4.71 -6.70
C PRO A 15 -7.67 4.75 -5.80
N GLU A 16 -7.19 3.56 -5.41
CA GLU A 16 -6.09 3.36 -4.48
C GLU A 16 -5.25 2.11 -4.80
N GLY A 17 -4.04 2.06 -4.21
CA GLY A 17 -3.17 0.90 -4.27
C GLY A 17 -2.78 0.47 -5.69
N PRO A 18 -2.39 1.39 -6.60
CA PRO A 18 -2.09 1.00 -7.98
C PRO A 18 -0.88 0.06 -8.03
N ARG A 19 -0.99 -1.02 -8.82
CA ARG A 19 0.07 -2.01 -9.02
C ARG A 19 0.12 -2.45 -10.48
N TRP A 20 1.31 -2.39 -11.05
CA TRP A 20 1.56 -2.95 -12.38
C TRP A 20 1.83 -4.44 -12.29
N TYR A 21 1.07 -5.25 -13.00
CA TYR A 21 1.26 -6.70 -13.01
C TYR A 21 0.84 -7.30 -14.36
N LYS A 22 1.75 -8.05 -15.02
CA LYS A 22 1.50 -8.72 -16.32
C LYS A 22 0.83 -7.81 -17.35
N ASP A 23 1.49 -6.67 -17.65
CA ASP A 23 1.08 -5.69 -18.66
C ASP A 23 -0.26 -4.98 -18.39
N LYS A 24 -0.74 -4.99 -17.14
CA LYS A 24 -1.93 -4.26 -16.70
C LYS A 24 -1.68 -3.48 -15.42
N LEU A 25 -2.37 -2.36 -15.30
CA LEU A 25 -2.48 -1.61 -14.07
C LEU A 25 -3.70 -2.11 -13.29
N TYR A 26 -3.45 -2.63 -12.10
CA TYR A 26 -4.50 -3.00 -11.15
C TYR A 26 -4.63 -1.91 -10.09
N PHE A 27 -5.85 -1.69 -9.63
CA PHE A 27 -6.12 -0.74 -8.55
C PHE A 27 -7.44 -1.10 -7.85
N SER A 28 -7.54 -0.66 -6.60
CA SER A 28 -8.76 -0.74 -5.79
C SER A 28 -9.57 0.52 -5.96
N ASP A 29 -10.89 0.44 -5.92
CA ASP A 29 -11.78 1.60 -5.81
C ASP A 29 -12.66 1.43 -4.55
N PHE A 30 -12.41 2.26 -3.54
CA PHE A 30 -12.95 2.09 -2.19
C PHE A 30 -14.47 2.05 -2.16
N PHE A 31 -15.13 3.01 -2.79
CA PHE A 31 -16.57 3.17 -2.63
C PHE A 31 -17.39 2.36 -3.63
N THR A 32 -16.80 1.89 -4.71
CA THR A 32 -17.44 0.87 -5.54
C THR A 32 -17.23 -0.54 -5.00
N HIS A 33 -16.31 -0.70 -4.03
CA HIS A 33 -15.93 -2.00 -3.46
C HIS A 33 -15.35 -2.97 -4.51
N GLN A 34 -14.69 -2.43 -5.55
CA GLN A 34 -14.17 -3.21 -6.67
C GLN A 34 -12.64 -3.13 -6.74
N VAL A 35 -12.04 -4.20 -7.21
CA VAL A 35 -10.69 -4.18 -7.78
C VAL A 35 -10.81 -4.18 -9.29
N TYR A 36 -10.11 -3.28 -9.94
CA TYR A 36 -10.08 -3.13 -11.39
C TYR A 36 -8.72 -3.50 -11.98
N ALA A 37 -8.73 -3.85 -13.24
CA ALA A 37 -7.53 -3.92 -14.07
C ALA A 37 -7.75 -3.19 -15.38
N THR A 38 -6.78 -2.38 -15.81
CA THR A 38 -6.79 -1.69 -17.09
C THR A 38 -5.52 -1.99 -17.88
N ASP A 39 -5.64 -2.06 -19.20
CA ASP A 39 -4.49 -2.09 -20.09
C ASP A 39 -4.02 -0.65 -20.42
N PRO A 40 -2.88 -0.47 -21.12
CA PRO A 40 -2.39 0.86 -21.52
C PRO A 40 -3.30 1.62 -22.48
N LEU A 41 -4.32 0.99 -23.05
CA LEU A 41 -5.30 1.60 -23.94
C LEU A 41 -6.54 2.08 -23.18
N GLY A 42 -6.62 1.85 -21.85
CA GLY A 42 -7.77 2.24 -21.03
C GLY A 42 -8.92 1.24 -21.03
N ASN A 43 -8.72 0.02 -21.56
CA ASN A 43 -9.73 -1.04 -21.46
C ASN A 43 -9.78 -1.56 -20.02
N CYS A 44 -10.68 -0.97 -19.22
CA CYS A 44 -10.82 -1.24 -17.80
C CYS A 44 -11.90 -2.30 -17.53
N THR A 45 -11.58 -3.27 -16.66
CA THR A 45 -12.50 -4.35 -16.26
C THR A 45 -12.50 -4.51 -14.75
N SER A 46 -13.69 -4.77 -14.16
CA SER A 46 -13.79 -5.19 -12.76
C SER A 46 -13.31 -6.64 -12.64
N ILE A 47 -12.39 -6.89 -11.70
CA ILE A 47 -11.81 -8.21 -11.46
C ILE A 47 -12.55 -8.95 -10.34
N LEU A 48 -12.81 -8.25 -9.24
CA LEU A 48 -13.51 -8.82 -8.08
C LEU A 48 -14.15 -7.74 -7.23
N LYS A 49 -15.13 -8.15 -6.42
CA LYS A 49 -15.75 -7.31 -5.40
C LYS A 49 -15.27 -7.71 -4.01
N VAL A 50 -14.87 -6.73 -3.20
CA VAL A 50 -14.45 -6.90 -1.81
C VAL A 50 -15.48 -6.22 -0.90
N PRO A 51 -16.30 -6.95 -0.14
CA PRO A 51 -17.42 -6.38 0.61
C PRO A 51 -17.06 -5.28 1.61
N ASN A 52 -15.89 -5.40 2.24
CA ASN A 52 -15.42 -4.47 3.27
C ASN A 52 -14.34 -3.51 2.78
N GLN A 53 -14.48 -3.00 1.56
CA GLN A 53 -13.60 -2.05 0.87
C GLN A 53 -12.21 -2.63 0.55
N PRO A 54 -11.84 -2.74 -0.74
CA PRO A 54 -10.48 -3.11 -1.13
C PRO A 54 -9.52 -1.94 -0.88
N SER A 55 -8.27 -2.25 -0.55
CA SER A 55 -7.16 -1.28 -0.53
C SER A 55 -5.92 -1.89 -1.17
N GLY A 56 -4.82 -2.06 -0.46
CA GLY A 56 -3.56 -2.57 -0.98
C GLY A 56 -3.67 -3.89 -1.75
N LEU A 57 -2.90 -3.99 -2.81
CA LEU A 57 -2.85 -5.14 -3.71
C LEU A 57 -1.44 -5.72 -3.77
N GLY A 58 -1.34 -7.03 -4.01
CA GLY A 58 -0.06 -7.70 -4.26
C GLY A 58 -0.27 -9.11 -4.78
N TRP A 59 0.78 -9.78 -5.24
CA TRP A 59 0.70 -11.13 -5.77
C TRP A 59 1.67 -12.07 -5.08
N LEU A 60 1.17 -13.24 -4.74
CA LEU A 60 2.03 -14.35 -4.33
C LEU A 60 2.82 -14.88 -5.54
N PRO A 61 3.94 -15.57 -5.31
CA PRO A 61 4.76 -16.15 -6.40
C PRO A 61 3.98 -17.08 -7.34
N ASP A 62 2.91 -17.71 -6.87
CA ASP A 62 2.06 -18.59 -7.67
C ASP A 62 0.99 -17.84 -8.49
N GLY A 63 1.01 -16.50 -8.45
CA GLY A 63 0.08 -15.64 -9.17
C GLY A 63 -1.27 -15.39 -8.46
N THR A 64 -1.44 -15.87 -7.22
CA THR A 64 -2.60 -15.54 -6.40
C THR A 64 -2.61 -14.04 -6.07
N LEU A 65 -3.70 -13.33 -6.37
CA LEU A 65 -3.86 -11.93 -5.99
C LEU A 65 -4.22 -11.86 -4.50
N LEU A 66 -3.44 -11.11 -3.73
CA LEU A 66 -3.81 -10.68 -2.40
C LEU A 66 -4.44 -9.29 -2.45
N VAL A 67 -5.48 -9.07 -1.67
CA VAL A 67 -6.16 -7.78 -1.54
C VAL A 67 -6.47 -7.50 -0.07
N VAL A 68 -6.15 -6.30 0.38
CA VAL A 68 -6.55 -5.83 1.70
C VAL A 68 -8.05 -5.58 1.72
N SER A 69 -8.74 -6.22 2.67
CA SER A 69 -10.12 -5.93 3.06
C SER A 69 -10.05 -4.95 4.23
N MET A 70 -10.27 -3.68 3.94
CA MET A 70 -9.87 -2.56 4.77
C MET A 70 -10.58 -2.53 6.13
N ILE A 71 -11.93 -2.58 6.10
CA ILE A 71 -12.79 -2.32 7.27
C ILE A 71 -12.72 -3.46 8.29
N ASP A 72 -12.70 -4.70 7.83
CA ASP A 72 -12.61 -5.90 8.66
C ASP A 72 -11.17 -6.37 8.91
N GLN A 73 -10.19 -5.56 8.49
CA GLN A 73 -8.77 -5.71 8.80
C GLN A 73 -8.20 -7.07 8.39
N LYS A 74 -8.56 -7.53 7.19
CA LYS A 74 -8.14 -8.81 6.65
C LYS A 74 -7.33 -8.66 5.37
N VAL A 75 -6.55 -9.68 5.06
CA VAL A 75 -6.02 -9.91 3.73
C VAL A 75 -6.80 -11.07 3.11
N LEU A 76 -7.30 -10.87 1.90
CA LEU A 76 -8.04 -11.88 1.14
C LEU A 76 -7.18 -12.36 -0.02
N ALA A 77 -7.30 -13.63 -0.37
CA ALA A 77 -6.67 -14.25 -1.54
C ALA A 77 -7.73 -14.50 -2.63
N TYR A 78 -7.44 -14.05 -3.84
CA TYR A 78 -8.27 -14.31 -5.01
C TYR A 78 -7.54 -15.19 -6.02
N LYS A 79 -8.08 -16.37 -6.24
CA LYS A 79 -7.56 -17.35 -7.19
C LYS A 79 -8.71 -18.19 -7.76
N ASP A 80 -8.66 -18.54 -9.05
CA ASP A 80 -9.65 -19.39 -9.72
C ASP A 80 -11.11 -18.92 -9.50
N ASN A 81 -11.33 -17.60 -9.53
CA ASN A 81 -12.61 -16.93 -9.27
C ASN A 81 -13.16 -17.14 -7.84
N ALA A 82 -12.35 -17.57 -6.91
CA ALA A 82 -12.71 -17.70 -5.50
C ALA A 82 -11.97 -16.65 -4.65
N LEU A 83 -12.72 -15.97 -3.78
CA LEU A 83 -12.17 -15.04 -2.79
C LEU A 83 -12.23 -15.72 -1.42
N THR A 84 -11.10 -15.90 -0.77
CA THR A 84 -10.97 -16.56 0.53
C THR A 84 -10.16 -15.73 1.50
N GLU A 85 -10.35 -15.91 2.80
CA GLU A 85 -9.50 -15.29 3.81
C GLU A 85 -8.09 -15.86 3.74
N TYR A 86 -7.09 -14.99 3.65
CA TYR A 86 -5.68 -15.33 3.67
C TYR A 86 -5.06 -15.09 5.05
N ALA A 87 -5.39 -13.93 5.68
CA ALA A 87 -4.93 -13.60 7.01
C ALA A 87 -5.89 -12.62 7.70
N ASP A 88 -6.03 -12.75 9.02
CA ASP A 88 -6.72 -11.82 9.89
C ASP A 88 -5.69 -10.96 10.62
N CYS A 89 -5.68 -9.66 10.32
CA CYS A 89 -4.75 -8.68 10.86
C CYS A 89 -5.34 -7.87 12.06
N SER A 90 -6.57 -8.16 12.47
CA SER A 90 -7.32 -7.36 13.46
C SER A 90 -6.66 -7.30 14.84
N GLU A 91 -5.84 -8.30 15.20
CA GLU A 91 -5.08 -8.30 16.46
C GLU A 91 -3.97 -7.23 16.47
N TYR A 92 -3.46 -6.84 15.30
CA TYR A 92 -2.27 -5.98 15.15
C TYR A 92 -2.57 -4.62 14.52
N ALA A 93 -3.67 -4.49 13.80
CA ALA A 93 -4.09 -3.23 13.19
C ALA A 93 -4.95 -2.43 14.18
N ASN A 94 -4.50 -1.24 14.56
CA ASN A 94 -5.24 -0.41 15.51
C ASN A 94 -6.50 0.22 14.90
N PHE A 95 -6.59 0.29 13.57
CA PHE A 95 -7.75 0.72 12.80
C PHE A 95 -7.69 0.08 11.41
N HIS A 96 -8.46 0.56 10.44
CA HIS A 96 -8.56 0.01 9.09
C HIS A 96 -7.19 -0.31 8.49
N CYS A 97 -7.04 -1.47 7.90
CA CYS A 97 -5.86 -1.78 7.07
C CYS A 97 -5.84 -0.89 5.83
N ASN A 98 -4.65 -0.66 5.27
CA ASN A 98 -4.45 0.27 4.17
C ASN A 98 -3.66 -0.36 3.01
N ASP A 99 -2.60 0.28 2.55
CA ASP A 99 -1.77 -0.26 1.46
C ASP A 99 -0.98 -1.50 1.89
N MET A 100 -0.56 -2.27 0.90
CA MET A 100 0.19 -3.50 1.07
C MET A 100 1.20 -3.66 -0.05
N ILE A 101 2.36 -4.24 0.28
CA ILE A 101 3.33 -4.74 -0.70
C ILE A 101 3.63 -6.21 -0.43
N VAL A 102 3.81 -6.99 -1.49
CA VAL A 102 4.22 -8.40 -1.39
C VAL A 102 5.58 -8.57 -2.06
N ASN A 103 6.53 -9.17 -1.35
CA ASN A 103 7.85 -9.42 -1.90
C ASN A 103 7.91 -10.71 -2.72
N THR A 104 9.05 -10.96 -3.37
CA THR A 104 9.25 -12.13 -4.23
C THR A 104 9.17 -13.49 -3.50
N ASN A 105 9.29 -13.49 -2.17
CA ASN A 105 9.14 -14.69 -1.34
C ASN A 105 7.68 -14.90 -0.87
N GLY A 106 6.76 -13.98 -1.23
CA GLY A 106 5.36 -14.02 -0.81
C GLY A 106 5.09 -13.41 0.56
N ASN A 107 6.07 -12.73 1.18
CA ASN A 107 5.86 -12.00 2.41
C ASN A 107 5.08 -10.72 2.10
N ALA A 108 3.93 -10.54 2.72
CA ALA A 108 3.08 -9.35 2.60
C ALA A 108 3.31 -8.42 3.80
N TYR A 109 3.54 -7.13 3.52
CA TYR A 109 3.67 -6.06 4.52
C TYR A 109 2.46 -5.15 4.39
N ILE A 110 1.67 -5.02 5.45
CA ILE A 110 0.38 -4.34 5.45
C ILE A 110 0.42 -3.16 6.42
N GLY A 111 0.15 -1.96 5.90
CA GLY A 111 -0.08 -0.77 6.68
C GLY A 111 -1.49 -0.69 7.25
N ASN A 112 -1.71 0.21 8.21
CA ASN A 112 -3.03 0.55 8.71
C ASN A 112 -3.09 2.00 9.18
N PHE A 113 -4.29 2.56 9.34
CA PHE A 113 -4.48 3.96 9.69
C PHE A 113 -4.02 4.30 11.11
N GLY A 114 -4.00 3.34 12.02
CA GLY A 114 -3.59 3.53 13.42
C GLY A 114 -4.63 4.20 14.31
N PHE A 115 -5.51 5.04 13.78
CA PHE A 115 -6.54 5.79 14.51
C PHE A 115 -7.71 6.16 13.60
N ASN A 116 -8.84 6.48 14.20
CA ASN A 116 -10.05 6.89 13.47
C ASN A 116 -10.13 8.42 13.36
N SER A 117 -9.53 8.98 12.31
CA SER A 117 -9.56 10.41 12.02
C SER A 117 -10.98 10.98 11.84
N ARG A 118 -11.93 10.14 11.37
CA ARG A 118 -13.34 10.57 11.19
C ARG A 118 -14.06 10.81 12.51
N ASN A 119 -13.61 10.17 13.60
CA ASN A 119 -14.13 10.37 14.95
C ASN A 119 -13.30 11.38 15.75
N ASN A 120 -12.47 12.19 15.09
CA ASN A 120 -11.57 13.16 15.72
C ASN A 120 -10.63 12.55 16.77
N GLU A 121 -10.25 11.28 16.62
CA GLU A 121 -9.20 10.71 17.42
C GLU A 121 -7.88 11.43 17.15
N SER A 122 -7.08 11.61 18.19
CA SER A 122 -5.73 12.15 18.04
C SER A 122 -4.86 11.19 17.24
N ILE A 123 -3.91 11.73 16.49
CA ILE A 123 -2.90 10.96 15.76
C ILE A 123 -2.16 10.06 16.73
N LYS A 124 -2.07 8.77 16.39
CA LYS A 124 -1.34 7.74 17.14
C LYS A 124 -0.44 6.97 16.19
N SER A 125 0.67 6.49 16.69
CA SER A 125 1.48 5.51 15.95
C SER A 125 0.80 4.15 15.90
N THR A 126 1.22 3.34 14.94
CA THR A 126 0.69 2.00 14.71
C THR A 126 1.78 1.06 14.21
N ASN A 127 1.39 -0.19 13.94
CA ASN A 127 2.27 -1.24 13.47
C ASN A 127 2.23 -1.39 11.95
N LEU A 128 3.36 -1.79 11.35
CA LEU A 128 3.40 -2.48 10.07
C LEU A 128 3.28 -3.98 10.34
N ILE A 129 2.40 -4.65 9.62
CA ILE A 129 2.07 -6.06 9.84
C ILE A 129 2.76 -6.89 8.75
N LEU A 130 3.40 -7.98 9.13
CA LEU A 130 3.98 -8.98 8.23
C LEU A 130 3.13 -10.24 8.25
N VAL A 131 2.71 -10.67 7.06
CA VAL A 131 2.07 -11.98 6.82
C VAL A 131 2.98 -12.80 5.93
N ARG A 132 3.52 -13.89 6.46
CA ARG A 132 4.28 -14.88 5.70
C ARG A 132 3.37 -15.97 5.15
N PRO A 133 3.74 -16.62 4.05
CA PRO A 133 2.97 -17.76 3.55
C PRO A 133 2.76 -18.84 4.63
N ASN A 134 1.49 -19.23 4.85
CA ASN A 134 1.08 -20.25 5.81
C ASN A 134 1.42 -19.94 7.28
N GLU A 135 1.72 -18.72 7.63
CA GLU A 135 1.98 -18.28 9.00
C GLU A 135 0.92 -17.28 9.48
N LYS A 136 0.82 -17.13 10.80
CA LYS A 136 -0.01 -16.07 11.40
C LYS A 136 0.67 -14.71 11.20
N PRO A 137 -0.12 -13.62 11.10
CA PRO A 137 0.43 -12.27 11.10
C PRO A 137 1.31 -12.01 12.32
N VAL A 138 2.31 -11.16 12.14
CA VAL A 138 3.16 -10.65 13.22
C VAL A 138 3.43 -9.16 12.99
N VAL A 139 3.86 -8.46 14.03
CA VAL A 139 4.35 -7.08 13.90
C VAL A 139 5.73 -7.10 13.21
N ALA A 140 5.85 -6.41 12.07
CA ALA A 140 7.12 -6.22 11.36
C ALA A 140 7.90 -5.01 11.88
N ALA A 141 7.20 -3.92 12.16
CA ALA A 141 7.72 -2.70 12.75
C ALA A 141 6.60 -1.99 13.53
N ASP A 142 6.96 -1.23 14.53
CA ASP A 142 6.07 -0.43 15.36
C ASP A 142 6.36 1.07 15.22
N ASP A 143 5.58 1.89 15.92
CA ASP A 143 5.78 3.35 16.01
C ASP A 143 5.89 4.04 14.64
N LEU A 144 4.99 3.68 13.72
CA LEU A 144 4.80 4.31 12.41
C LEU A 144 3.54 5.19 12.44
N TYR A 145 3.59 6.33 11.77
CA TYR A 145 2.50 7.30 11.76
C TYR A 145 1.75 7.26 10.43
N PHE A 146 0.69 6.47 10.38
CA PHE A 146 -0.10 6.21 9.18
C PHE A 146 0.77 5.66 8.04
N PRO A 147 1.29 4.42 8.20
CA PRO A 147 2.02 3.74 7.14
C PRO A 147 1.12 3.58 5.91
N ASN A 148 1.54 4.19 4.79
CA ASN A 148 0.79 4.30 3.55
C ASN A 148 1.55 3.62 2.41
N GLY A 149 1.74 4.30 1.28
CA GLY A 149 2.43 3.75 0.11
C GLY A 149 3.74 3.07 0.48
N THR A 150 3.93 1.85 -0.01
CA THR A 150 5.07 1.01 0.35
C THR A 150 5.67 0.40 -0.90
N ILE A 151 6.99 0.42 -0.98
CA ILE A 151 7.79 -0.20 -2.05
C ILE A 151 8.86 -1.12 -1.47
N ILE A 152 9.32 -2.05 -2.31
CA ILE A 152 10.49 -2.89 -2.06
C ILE A 152 11.45 -2.69 -3.22
N THR A 153 12.73 -2.52 -2.94
CA THR A 153 13.77 -2.38 -3.96
C THR A 153 13.88 -3.64 -4.81
N GLU A 154 14.35 -3.51 -6.05
CA GLU A 154 14.41 -4.60 -7.03
C GLU A 154 15.23 -5.80 -6.52
N ASP A 155 16.26 -5.56 -5.72
CA ASP A 155 17.09 -6.60 -5.09
C ASP A 155 16.39 -7.30 -3.90
N ASN A 156 15.15 -6.92 -3.59
CA ASN A 156 14.33 -7.45 -2.50
C ASN A 156 14.92 -7.27 -1.08
N LYS A 157 15.81 -6.28 -0.89
CA LYS A 157 16.55 -6.09 0.36
C LYS A 157 16.11 -4.89 1.19
N THR A 158 15.45 -3.92 0.58
CA THR A 158 15.03 -2.71 1.30
C THR A 158 13.52 -2.49 1.12
N LEU A 159 12.81 -2.34 2.22
CA LEU A 159 11.43 -1.86 2.24
C LEU A 159 11.45 -0.38 2.57
N ILE A 160 10.74 0.44 1.78
CA ILE A 160 10.56 1.87 2.03
C ILE A 160 9.07 2.15 2.13
N ILE A 161 8.66 2.87 3.17
CA ILE A 161 7.27 3.16 3.48
C ILE A 161 7.06 4.64 3.73
N GLY A 162 5.98 5.19 3.18
CA GLY A 162 5.51 6.53 3.48
C GLY A 162 4.80 6.58 4.83
N GLU A 163 5.24 7.48 5.71
CA GLU A 163 4.53 7.79 6.95
C GLU A 163 3.82 9.14 6.78
N THR A 164 2.54 9.10 6.42
CA THR A 164 1.75 10.29 6.04
C THR A 164 1.78 11.37 7.14
N TYR A 165 1.50 10.99 8.39
CA TYR A 165 1.45 11.96 9.50
C TYR A 165 2.80 12.25 10.15
N ALA A 166 3.87 11.61 9.71
CA ALA A 166 5.24 11.97 10.08
C ALA A 166 5.96 12.77 8.97
N ALA A 167 5.32 12.95 7.81
CA ALA A 167 5.88 13.64 6.63
C ALA A 167 7.28 13.13 6.30
N ARG A 168 7.44 11.81 6.17
CA ARG A 168 8.75 11.19 5.85
C ARG A 168 8.58 9.86 5.12
N LEU A 169 9.66 9.45 4.48
CA LEU A 169 9.85 8.07 4.03
C LEU A 169 10.78 7.36 5.01
N THR A 170 10.40 6.19 5.47
CA THR A 170 11.18 5.34 6.38
C THR A 170 11.60 4.08 5.67
N ALA A 171 12.87 3.70 5.81
CA ALA A 171 13.42 2.49 5.20
C ALA A 171 13.81 1.45 6.27
N PHE A 172 13.72 0.19 5.86
CA PHE A 172 14.14 -0.98 6.63
C PHE A 172 14.93 -1.93 5.74
N ASP A 173 15.88 -2.66 6.31
CA ASP A 173 16.46 -3.82 5.65
C ASP A 173 15.53 -5.02 5.83
N ILE A 174 15.33 -5.80 4.76
CA ILE A 174 14.53 -7.03 4.76
C ILE A 174 15.49 -8.20 5.00
N ASN A 175 15.29 -8.91 6.11
CA ASN A 175 16.04 -10.12 6.42
C ASN A 175 15.51 -11.33 5.62
N ASP A 176 16.27 -12.41 5.58
CA ASP A 176 15.93 -13.63 4.81
C ASP A 176 14.58 -14.24 5.22
N ASP A 177 14.18 -14.10 6.48
CA ASP A 177 12.89 -14.55 7.02
C ASP A 177 11.76 -13.54 6.80
N GLY A 178 12.02 -12.41 6.13
CA GLY A 178 11.07 -11.32 5.92
C GLY A 178 10.91 -10.37 7.09
N SER A 179 11.57 -10.60 8.23
CA SER A 179 11.58 -9.62 9.32
C SER A 179 12.33 -8.35 8.90
N LEU A 180 12.00 -7.22 9.54
CA LEU A 180 12.60 -5.93 9.24
C LEU A 180 13.65 -5.55 10.28
N SER A 181 14.72 -4.91 9.84
CA SER A 181 15.80 -4.41 10.68
C SER A 181 16.33 -3.07 10.18
N ASN A 182 17.25 -2.46 10.93
CA ASN A 182 17.97 -1.25 10.52
C ASN A 182 17.05 -0.10 10.06
N ARG A 183 16.02 0.22 10.89
CA ARG A 183 15.11 1.35 10.64
C ARG A 183 15.90 2.64 10.49
N ARG A 184 15.61 3.40 9.43
CA ARG A 184 16.24 4.69 9.13
C ARG A 184 15.30 5.60 8.36
N VAL A 185 15.47 6.91 8.52
CA VAL A 185 14.79 7.89 7.67
C VAL A 185 15.44 7.83 6.29
N TRP A 186 14.62 7.54 5.25
CA TRP A 186 15.04 7.60 3.85
C TRP A 186 15.00 9.03 3.32
N ALA A 187 13.89 9.73 3.58
CA ALA A 187 13.71 11.13 3.22
C ALA A 187 12.86 11.83 4.29
N ASP A 188 13.33 12.99 4.74
CA ASP A 188 12.59 13.90 5.63
C ASP A 188 11.93 14.98 4.75
N LEU A 189 10.60 15.01 4.73
CA LEU A 189 9.81 15.92 3.90
C LEU A 189 9.46 17.23 4.63
N THR A 190 9.72 17.31 5.94
CA THR A 190 9.41 18.50 6.74
C THR A 190 10.26 19.71 6.39
N ASN A 191 11.43 19.48 5.77
CA ASN A 191 12.39 20.51 5.38
C ASN A 191 12.29 20.94 3.90
N ILE A 192 11.25 20.49 3.20
CA ILE A 192 11.01 20.92 1.81
C ILE A 192 10.33 22.29 1.85
N GLU A 193 10.97 23.29 1.23
CA GLU A 193 10.42 24.66 1.13
C GLU A 193 9.24 24.69 0.15
N LYS A 194 8.03 24.62 0.71
CA LYS A 194 6.76 24.76 0.01
C LYS A 194 5.74 25.46 0.93
N ASP A 195 4.65 25.97 0.37
CA ASP A 195 3.55 26.56 1.13
C ASP A 195 2.92 25.57 2.12
N TYR A 196 2.95 24.28 1.78
CA TYR A 196 2.48 23.17 2.62
C TYR A 196 3.54 22.08 2.64
N THR A 197 3.72 21.43 3.79
CA THR A 197 4.60 20.25 3.93
C THR A 197 4.02 19.11 3.09
N PRO A 198 4.76 18.55 2.11
CA PRO A 198 4.31 17.38 1.40
C PRO A 198 4.22 16.19 2.34
N VAL A 199 3.16 15.42 2.22
CA VAL A 199 2.96 14.18 2.99
C VAL A 199 2.84 13.00 2.03
N PRO A 200 3.51 11.87 2.32
CA PRO A 200 3.47 10.72 1.44
C PRO A 200 2.11 10.01 1.51
N ASP A 201 1.57 9.70 0.33
CA ASP A 201 0.46 8.79 0.11
C ASP A 201 0.97 7.55 -0.65
N GLY A 202 0.44 7.22 -1.83
CA GLY A 202 1.01 6.19 -2.68
C GLY A 202 2.41 6.54 -3.16
N ILE A 203 3.31 5.55 -3.20
CA ILE A 203 4.67 5.69 -3.74
C ILE A 203 4.99 4.58 -4.73
N CYS A 204 5.86 4.84 -5.69
CA CYS A 204 6.41 3.83 -6.59
C CYS A 204 7.86 4.12 -6.95
N LEU A 205 8.56 3.09 -7.46
CA LEU A 205 9.90 3.23 -8.05
C LEU A 205 9.79 3.32 -9.57
N ASP A 206 10.64 4.15 -10.17
CA ASP A 206 10.88 4.12 -11.61
C ASP A 206 12.10 3.25 -11.97
N GLU A 207 12.40 3.15 -13.26
CA GLU A 207 13.53 2.38 -13.78
C GLU A 207 14.91 2.89 -13.34
N GLU A 208 14.98 4.14 -12.88
CA GLU A 208 16.20 4.77 -12.34
C GLU A 208 16.31 4.59 -10.81
N ASN A 209 15.37 3.89 -10.19
CA ASN A 209 15.19 3.75 -8.74
C ASN A 209 14.88 5.07 -8.02
N ALA A 210 14.34 6.05 -8.72
CA ALA A 210 13.78 7.23 -8.08
C ALA A 210 12.38 6.90 -7.52
N ILE A 211 12.07 7.48 -6.37
CA ILE A 211 10.75 7.32 -5.73
C ILE A 211 9.84 8.44 -6.22
N TRP A 212 8.74 8.06 -6.85
CA TRP A 212 7.61 8.94 -7.13
C TRP A 212 6.63 8.83 -5.97
N MET A 213 6.16 9.98 -5.50
CA MET A 213 5.34 10.06 -4.30
C MET A 213 4.14 10.98 -4.55
N ALA A 214 2.93 10.43 -4.45
CA ALA A 214 1.72 11.25 -4.43
C ALA A 214 1.66 12.02 -3.10
N SER A 215 1.31 13.31 -3.19
CA SER A 215 1.18 14.18 -2.01
C SER A 215 -0.17 14.89 -2.03
N PRO A 216 -1.15 14.44 -1.24
CA PRO A 216 -2.47 15.07 -1.18
C PRO A 216 -2.45 16.45 -0.54
N SER A 217 -1.45 16.78 0.30
CA SER A 217 -1.32 18.12 0.91
C SER A 217 -0.89 19.20 -0.08
N THR A 218 -0.15 18.82 -1.14
CA THR A 218 0.37 19.74 -2.16
C THR A 218 -0.30 19.57 -3.52
N ASN A 219 -1.16 18.54 -3.70
CA ASN A 219 -1.78 18.15 -4.98
C ASN A 219 -0.74 17.89 -6.09
N GLU A 220 0.34 17.22 -5.75
CA GLU A 220 1.48 16.93 -6.63
C GLU A 220 1.88 15.45 -6.59
N VAL A 221 2.66 15.08 -7.56
CA VAL A 221 3.44 13.83 -7.60
C VAL A 221 4.90 14.18 -7.84
#